data_b890e628c0f3795ef841e102b392fe9a
#
_entry.id   b890e628c0f3795ef841e102b392fe9a
#
_cell.length_a   1.000
_cell.length_b   1.000
_cell.length_c   1.000
_cell.angle_alpha   90.00
_cell.angle_beta   90.00
_cell.angle_gamma   90.00
#
_symmetry.space_group_name_H-M   'P 1'
#
loop_
_entity.id
_entity.type
_entity.pdbx_description
1 polymer ?
#
loop_
_entity_poly.entity_id
_entity_poly.type
_entity_poly.pdbx_seq_one_letter_code
_entity_poly.pdbx_strand_id
1 'polypeptide(L)'
;MKHPLFTSLALVTALTASAYAQTITPTRVGPVSQYGQLMTGKNSQGKGQIYGSCEGVKDGAEVQVRGMSLYWSLMPEAMEFWTEEGITTMVNDMNIQIVRAAMATKASDDWKGEWNGIQLKGWEGDKTNQTNFVKTVVEAAIKNDIYVIIDWHSHSAHEQTNSAKEFFTEMAKQYGQYDNVIFEVYNEPQQIQWSAVKNYANEVIAAIRQYSDNLVLVGNPSWDQNPSDAIGNEVTDSKKNTAYTLHYYANSHCWQGSYGWGDGNNDACEGTKGEKAMNAGLSVFISEWGTGNSDGGGTPDQSRNQSWQEYANKHKLSWANWSASMIKEGTAAFQSGSSKTSLQYTTSGNLVKGYLSTNPKSYTACKANVPESSSSVVAIPFFQNNDRFNVSFANGKLALESTASGTTKIEVFDLLGHTRMQKEDVFASGSHMIDISTLPAGRYLARVRQGVNVRQLRFEVR
;
A
#
# COMPACT_ATOMS: atom_id res chain seq x y z
N MET A 1 -42.52 -27.11 -56.24
CA MET A 1 -41.17 -27.37 -55.70
C MET A 1 -40.79 -26.15 -54.86
N LYS A 2 -40.80 -26.27 -53.53
CA LYS A 2 -40.47 -25.19 -52.61
C LYS A 2 -39.10 -25.50 -52.02
N HIS A 3 -38.10 -24.61 -52.23
CA HIS A 3 -36.79 -24.71 -51.63
C HIS A 3 -36.82 -24.12 -50.23
N PRO A 4 -36.23 -24.73 -49.21
CA PRO A 4 -36.05 -24.09 -47.91
C PRO A 4 -34.77 -23.24 -47.88
N LEU A 5 -34.88 -21.98 -47.46
CA LEU A 5 -33.76 -21.10 -47.13
C LEU A 5 -33.14 -21.60 -45.78
N PHE A 6 -31.88 -21.96 -45.82
CA PHE A 6 -31.07 -22.15 -44.61
C PHE A 6 -30.46 -20.79 -44.21
N THR A 7 -30.94 -20.23 -43.12
CA THR A 7 -30.31 -19.06 -42.46
C THR A 7 -29.22 -19.58 -41.53
N SER A 8 -27.98 -19.36 -41.89
CA SER A 8 -26.82 -19.62 -41.01
C SER A 8 -26.71 -18.51 -39.97
N LEU A 9 -26.97 -18.86 -38.72
CA LEU A 9 -26.72 -17.97 -37.55
C LEU A 9 -25.24 -18.04 -37.18
N ALA A 10 -24.47 -17.03 -37.52
CA ALA A 10 -23.07 -16.92 -37.12
C ALA A 10 -23.03 -16.47 -35.64
N LEU A 11 -22.65 -17.40 -34.74
CA LEU A 11 -22.42 -17.12 -33.34
C LEU A 11 -21.05 -16.41 -33.19
N VAL A 12 -21.06 -15.09 -32.99
CA VAL A 12 -19.85 -14.31 -32.65
C VAL A 12 -19.58 -14.51 -31.18
N THR A 13 -18.68 -15.41 -30.83
CA THR A 13 -18.12 -15.51 -29.48
C THR A 13 -17.12 -14.38 -29.26
N ALA A 14 -17.52 -13.36 -28.52
CA ALA A 14 -16.59 -12.35 -28.01
C ALA A 14 -15.64 -13.01 -26.99
N LEU A 15 -14.39 -13.24 -27.41
CA LEU A 15 -13.31 -13.58 -26.49
C LEU A 15 -12.97 -12.34 -25.65
N THR A 16 -13.49 -12.27 -24.43
CA THR A 16 -12.96 -11.35 -23.42
C THR A 16 -11.62 -11.90 -22.95
N ALA A 17 -10.54 -11.36 -23.50
CA ALA A 17 -9.20 -11.57 -22.97
C ALA A 17 -9.14 -10.90 -21.59
N SER A 18 -9.23 -11.68 -20.51
CA SER A 18 -8.87 -11.20 -19.19
C SER A 18 -7.37 -10.91 -19.20
N ALA A 19 -6.99 -9.65 -19.30
CA ALA A 19 -5.62 -9.23 -19.10
C ALA A 19 -5.25 -9.55 -17.64
N TYR A 20 -4.47 -10.60 -17.42
CA TYR A 20 -3.88 -10.86 -16.11
C TYR A 20 -2.91 -9.71 -15.80
N ALA A 21 -3.15 -9.00 -14.70
CA ALA A 21 -2.20 -8.02 -14.21
C ALA A 21 -0.84 -8.72 -14.02
N GLN A 22 0.20 -8.18 -14.63
CA GLN A 22 1.56 -8.71 -14.50
C GLN A 22 1.98 -8.57 -13.03
N THR A 23 2.42 -9.66 -12.40
CA THR A 23 2.91 -9.61 -11.01
C THR A 23 4.14 -8.74 -10.95
N ILE A 24 4.08 -7.66 -10.17
CA ILE A 24 5.20 -6.76 -9.94
C ILE A 24 6.11 -7.40 -8.90
N THR A 25 7.40 -7.51 -9.23
CA THR A 25 8.40 -8.11 -8.34
C THR A 25 9.35 -7.03 -7.82
N PRO A 26 9.63 -7.00 -6.50
CA PRO A 26 10.62 -6.09 -5.95
C PRO A 26 12.00 -6.30 -6.59
N THR A 27 12.72 -5.21 -6.82
CA THR A 27 14.10 -5.23 -7.36
C THR A 27 15.17 -5.23 -6.28
N ARG A 28 14.76 -5.08 -5.02
CA ARG A 28 15.62 -5.06 -3.83
C ARG A 28 14.90 -5.70 -2.65
N VAL A 29 15.62 -5.97 -1.56
CA VAL A 29 15.04 -6.31 -0.27
C VAL A 29 14.89 -5.00 0.53
N GLY A 30 13.69 -4.66 0.89
CA GLY A 30 13.32 -3.45 1.63
C GLY A 30 12.49 -3.76 2.89
N PRO A 31 11.82 -2.74 3.45
CA PRO A 31 11.05 -2.90 4.67
C PRO A 31 9.87 -3.88 4.51
N VAL A 32 9.24 -3.96 3.34
CA VAL A 32 8.10 -4.88 3.13
C VAL A 32 8.55 -6.33 3.14
N SER A 33 9.65 -6.65 2.46
CA SER A 33 10.24 -8.00 2.54
C SER A 33 10.62 -8.40 3.97
N GLN A 34 10.98 -7.46 4.83
CA GLN A 34 11.35 -7.73 6.22
C GLN A 34 10.14 -7.83 7.15
N TYR A 35 9.17 -6.90 7.02
CA TYR A 35 8.07 -6.81 7.98
C TYR A 35 6.79 -7.48 7.49
N GLY A 36 6.62 -7.68 6.17
CA GLY A 36 5.37 -8.17 5.57
C GLY A 36 4.27 -7.11 5.60
N GLN A 37 3.03 -7.55 5.59
CA GLN A 37 1.85 -6.70 5.71
C GLN A 37 1.82 -6.00 7.07
N LEU A 38 1.51 -4.70 7.09
CA LEU A 38 1.27 -3.98 8.34
C LEU A 38 -0.09 -4.33 8.92
N MET A 39 -0.10 -4.62 10.22
CA MET A 39 -1.27 -5.10 10.95
C MET A 39 -1.46 -4.31 12.24
N THR A 40 -2.72 -4.05 12.59
CA THR A 40 -3.05 -3.49 13.89
C THR A 40 -3.01 -4.55 14.98
N GLY A 41 -2.64 -4.14 16.18
CA GLY A 41 -2.60 -5.03 17.34
C GLY A 41 -2.45 -4.26 18.65
N LYS A 42 -2.21 -4.97 19.72
CA LYS A 42 -1.97 -4.37 21.04
C LYS A 42 -0.66 -4.88 21.62
N ASN A 43 0.12 -3.97 22.19
CA ASN A 43 1.34 -4.36 22.91
C ASN A 43 1.01 -5.03 24.27
N SER A 44 2.05 -5.43 25.01
CA SER A 44 1.92 -6.09 26.33
C SER A 44 1.20 -5.22 27.37
N GLN A 45 1.10 -3.91 27.17
CA GLN A 45 0.37 -2.97 28.02
C GLN A 45 -1.08 -2.74 27.56
N GLY A 46 -1.53 -3.44 26.50
CA GLY A 46 -2.86 -3.26 25.92
C GLY A 46 -3.00 -2.04 25.01
N LYS A 47 -1.92 -1.30 24.74
CA LYS A 47 -1.93 -0.13 23.87
C LYS A 47 -1.98 -0.54 22.40
N GLY A 48 -2.77 0.17 21.60
CA GLY A 48 -2.83 -0.02 20.16
C GLY A 48 -1.48 0.27 19.50
N GLN A 49 -1.07 -0.61 18.59
CA GLN A 49 0.21 -0.53 17.87
C GLN A 49 0.10 -1.08 16.45
N ILE A 50 1.14 -0.86 15.64
CA ILE A 50 1.30 -1.46 14.32
C ILE A 50 2.41 -2.51 14.38
N TYR A 51 2.17 -3.66 13.77
CA TYR A 51 3.05 -4.82 13.68
C TYR A 51 3.24 -5.24 12.23
N GLY A 52 4.31 -6.00 11.97
CA GLY A 52 4.50 -6.69 10.70
C GLY A 52 3.96 -8.12 10.74
N SER A 53 3.39 -8.60 9.66
CA SER A 53 2.84 -9.95 9.57
C SER A 53 3.92 -11.04 9.63
N CYS A 54 5.17 -10.72 9.31
CA CYS A 54 6.29 -11.66 9.33
C CYS A 54 6.61 -12.21 10.71
N GLU A 55 6.53 -11.35 11.73
CA GLU A 55 6.79 -11.73 13.13
C GLU A 55 5.50 -12.14 13.86
N GLY A 56 4.35 -11.87 13.24
CA GLY A 56 3.03 -12.07 13.85
C GLY A 56 2.70 -11.00 14.91
N VAL A 57 1.40 -10.80 15.16
CA VAL A 57 0.94 -9.76 16.10
C VAL A 57 1.25 -10.12 17.56
N LYS A 58 1.31 -11.41 17.91
CA LYS A 58 1.53 -11.87 19.28
C LYS A 58 2.98 -11.77 19.73
N ASP A 59 3.89 -12.16 18.83
CA ASP A 59 5.32 -12.29 19.11
C ASP A 59 6.16 -11.32 18.27
N GLY A 60 5.48 -10.53 17.42
CA GLY A 60 6.10 -9.61 16.50
C GLY A 60 6.61 -8.35 17.16
N ALA A 61 7.69 -7.81 16.62
CA ALA A 61 8.16 -6.49 16.97
C ALA A 61 7.19 -5.42 16.47
N GLU A 62 6.95 -4.41 17.28
CA GLU A 62 6.25 -3.19 16.85
C GLU A 62 7.02 -2.55 15.68
N VAL A 63 6.33 -2.26 14.60
CA VAL A 63 6.93 -1.70 13.37
C VAL A 63 6.68 -0.21 13.28
N GLN A 64 7.75 0.55 13.03
CA GLN A 64 7.70 1.96 12.67
C GLN A 64 8.29 2.13 11.28
N VAL A 65 7.51 2.61 10.32
CA VAL A 65 7.97 2.96 8.97
C VAL A 65 7.83 4.46 8.74
N ARG A 66 8.82 5.07 8.10
CA ARG A 66 8.94 6.53 7.99
C ARG A 66 9.27 6.93 6.56
N GLY A 67 8.63 8.00 6.06
CA GLY A 67 8.85 8.43 4.69
C GLY A 67 8.19 9.76 4.33
N MET A 68 7.79 9.89 3.08
CA MET A 68 7.31 11.12 2.49
C MET A 68 5.88 10.99 1.98
N SER A 69 5.08 12.04 2.14
CA SER A 69 3.85 12.25 1.37
C SER A 69 4.19 13.03 0.10
N LEU A 70 3.71 12.56 -1.04
CA LEU A 70 3.64 13.40 -2.22
C LEU A 70 2.63 14.52 -1.98
N TYR A 71 2.86 15.69 -2.58
CA TYR A 71 1.88 16.76 -2.58
C TYR A 71 0.74 16.45 -3.55
N TRP A 72 -0.37 17.17 -3.46
CA TRP A 72 -1.58 16.94 -4.24
C TRP A 72 -1.29 16.71 -5.72
N SER A 73 -1.92 15.71 -6.30
CA SER A 73 -1.82 15.38 -7.73
C SER A 73 -2.44 16.43 -8.68
N LEU A 74 -2.74 17.62 -8.18
CA LEU A 74 -3.15 18.81 -8.94
C LEU A 74 -2.02 19.80 -9.20
N MET A 75 -0.89 19.64 -8.51
CA MET A 75 0.18 20.64 -8.46
C MET A 75 1.32 20.24 -9.39
N PRO A 76 1.59 21.00 -10.49
CA PRO A 76 2.70 20.69 -11.39
C PRO A 76 4.05 20.55 -10.68
N GLU A 77 4.29 21.34 -9.63
CA GLU A 77 5.50 21.31 -8.80
C GLU A 77 5.66 20.01 -8.00
N ALA A 78 4.61 19.18 -7.93
CA ALA A 78 4.65 17.87 -7.29
C ALA A 78 4.85 16.74 -8.28
N MET A 79 4.41 16.90 -9.53
CA MET A 79 4.28 15.80 -10.49
C MET A 79 5.62 15.20 -10.93
N GLU A 80 6.74 15.91 -10.79
CA GLU A 80 8.10 15.36 -10.95
C GLU A 80 8.32 14.13 -10.04
N PHE A 81 7.68 14.12 -8.86
CA PHE A 81 7.86 13.07 -7.84
C PHE A 81 6.79 11.98 -7.92
N TRP A 82 5.71 12.18 -8.71
CA TRP A 82 4.69 11.17 -9.03
C TRP A 82 5.13 10.19 -10.14
N THR A 83 6.42 9.90 -10.21
CA THR A 83 7.05 9.06 -11.23
C THR A 83 7.85 7.92 -10.58
N GLU A 84 8.09 6.85 -11.32
CA GLU A 84 8.90 5.72 -10.83
C GLU A 84 10.30 6.19 -10.43
N GLU A 85 10.92 7.04 -11.25
CA GLU A 85 12.24 7.60 -10.98
C GLU A 85 12.23 8.49 -9.73
N GLY A 86 11.19 9.33 -9.55
CA GLY A 86 11.06 10.21 -8.38
C GLY A 86 10.97 9.42 -7.08
N ILE A 87 10.14 8.36 -7.05
CA ILE A 87 10.04 7.46 -5.90
C ILE A 87 11.39 6.76 -5.65
N THR A 88 12.01 6.21 -6.69
CA THR A 88 13.30 5.50 -6.57
C THR A 88 14.40 6.43 -6.06
N THR A 89 14.43 7.68 -6.52
CA THR A 89 15.38 8.70 -6.04
C THR A 89 15.18 9.01 -4.56
N MET A 90 13.93 9.17 -4.11
CA MET A 90 13.64 9.38 -2.67
C MET A 90 14.03 8.16 -1.82
N VAL A 91 13.83 6.94 -2.31
CA VAL A 91 14.29 5.73 -1.62
C VAL A 91 15.80 5.73 -1.46
N ASN A 92 16.55 6.05 -2.51
CA ASN A 92 18.01 5.97 -2.51
C ASN A 92 18.67 7.13 -1.76
N ASP A 93 18.15 8.35 -1.88
CA ASP A 93 18.77 9.55 -1.34
C ASP A 93 18.24 9.94 0.05
N MET A 94 16.96 9.70 0.33
CA MET A 94 16.34 10.00 1.62
C MET A 94 16.15 8.78 2.51
N ASN A 95 16.31 7.57 1.98
CA ASN A 95 16.09 6.32 2.74
C ASN A 95 14.65 6.17 3.26
N ILE A 96 13.65 6.53 2.44
CA ILE A 96 12.24 6.39 2.80
C ILE A 96 11.83 4.90 2.83
N GLN A 97 10.92 4.56 3.76
CA GLN A 97 10.33 3.23 3.91
C GLN A 97 8.87 3.19 3.46
N ILE A 98 8.27 4.35 3.29
CA ILE A 98 6.88 4.53 2.89
C ILE A 98 6.74 5.79 2.04
N VAL A 99 5.82 5.75 1.07
CA VAL A 99 5.37 6.93 0.33
C VAL A 99 3.85 7.04 0.42
N ARG A 100 3.32 8.26 0.55
CA ARG A 100 1.88 8.53 0.51
C ARG A 100 1.52 9.20 -0.81
N ALA A 101 0.56 8.62 -1.53
CA ALA A 101 0.03 9.14 -2.78
C ALA A 101 -1.23 9.96 -2.50
N ALA A 102 -1.06 11.24 -2.21
CA ALA A 102 -2.13 12.19 -1.89
C ALA A 102 -2.93 12.56 -3.16
N MET A 103 -3.79 11.65 -3.62
CA MET A 103 -4.57 11.82 -4.84
C MET A 103 -5.72 12.80 -4.63
N ALA A 104 -5.68 13.91 -5.33
CA ALA A 104 -6.77 14.88 -5.31
C ALA A 104 -8.05 14.29 -5.90
N THR A 105 -9.16 14.44 -5.18
CA THR A 105 -10.46 13.88 -5.59
C THR A 105 -11.28 14.86 -6.40
N LYS A 106 -11.15 16.14 -6.11
CA LYS A 106 -11.88 17.22 -6.76
C LYS A 106 -10.96 18.44 -6.95
N ALA A 107 -10.96 19.01 -8.12
CA ALA A 107 -10.27 20.29 -8.35
C ALA A 107 -11.11 21.43 -7.73
N SER A 108 -10.47 22.43 -7.15
CA SER A 108 -11.13 23.70 -6.90
C SER A 108 -11.28 24.46 -8.23
N ASP A 109 -12.29 25.29 -8.35
CA ASP A 109 -12.53 26.10 -9.56
C ASP A 109 -11.38 27.05 -9.89
N ASP A 110 -10.55 27.38 -8.88
CA ASP A 110 -9.38 28.27 -9.00
C ASP A 110 -8.09 27.56 -9.44
N TRP A 111 -8.12 26.21 -9.50
CA TRP A 111 -6.92 25.43 -9.78
C TRP A 111 -6.89 24.91 -11.22
N LYS A 112 -5.88 25.27 -12.01
CA LYS A 112 -5.71 24.92 -13.43
C LYS A 112 -4.27 24.47 -13.74
N GLY A 113 -3.73 23.56 -12.96
CA GLY A 113 -2.41 22.99 -13.21
C GLY A 113 -2.37 22.15 -14.48
N GLU A 114 -1.22 22.11 -15.15
CA GLU A 114 -0.95 21.24 -16.30
C GLU A 114 0.41 20.57 -16.11
N TRP A 115 0.46 19.27 -16.47
CA TRP A 115 1.68 18.49 -16.45
C TRP A 115 1.79 17.66 -17.72
N ASN A 116 2.86 17.85 -18.50
CA ASN A 116 3.11 17.12 -19.75
C ASN A 116 1.92 17.07 -20.71
N GLY A 117 1.20 18.19 -20.86
CA GLY A 117 0.00 18.29 -21.70
C GLY A 117 -1.28 17.72 -21.08
N ILE A 118 -1.23 17.23 -19.84
CA ILE A 118 -2.40 16.73 -19.09
C ILE A 118 -2.87 17.84 -18.16
N GLN A 119 -4.14 18.28 -18.32
CA GLN A 119 -4.78 19.17 -17.36
C GLN A 119 -4.99 18.40 -16.05
N LEU A 120 -4.38 18.89 -14.97
CA LEU A 120 -4.51 18.29 -13.65
C LEU A 120 -5.89 18.63 -13.08
N LYS A 121 -6.72 17.62 -12.98
CA LYS A 121 -8.06 17.67 -12.40
C LYS A 121 -8.12 16.63 -11.30
N GLY A 122 -8.96 16.84 -10.29
CA GLY A 122 -9.24 15.80 -9.31
C GLY A 122 -9.83 14.54 -9.97
N TRP A 123 -9.85 13.45 -9.25
CA TRP A 123 -10.32 12.15 -9.77
C TRP A 123 -11.74 12.21 -10.35
N GLU A 124 -12.65 12.97 -9.76
CA GLU A 124 -14.00 13.17 -10.30
C GLU A 124 -14.02 13.91 -11.65
N GLY A 125 -12.98 14.69 -11.93
CA GLY A 125 -12.82 15.42 -13.21
C GLY A 125 -12.01 14.66 -14.26
N ASP A 126 -11.11 13.73 -13.85
CA ASP A 126 -10.30 12.90 -14.72
C ASP A 126 -9.87 11.60 -14.03
N LYS A 127 -10.78 10.65 -13.97
CA LYS A 127 -10.58 9.35 -13.34
C LYS A 127 -9.36 8.63 -13.90
N THR A 128 -9.19 8.65 -15.22
CA THR A 128 -8.15 7.88 -15.91
C THR A 128 -6.76 8.34 -15.52
N ASN A 129 -6.47 9.63 -15.66
CA ASN A 129 -5.13 10.13 -15.35
C ASN A 129 -4.82 10.08 -13.86
N GLN A 130 -5.77 10.46 -12.99
CA GLN A 130 -5.56 10.39 -11.54
C GLN A 130 -5.32 8.97 -11.05
N THR A 131 -6.09 8.00 -11.55
CA THR A 131 -5.87 6.58 -11.26
C THR A 131 -4.50 6.11 -11.76
N ASN A 132 -4.08 6.52 -12.96
CA ASN A 132 -2.78 6.15 -13.50
C ASN A 132 -1.60 6.77 -12.71
N PHE A 133 -1.73 7.99 -12.21
CA PHE A 133 -0.73 8.60 -11.32
C PHE A 133 -0.57 7.75 -10.05
N VAL A 134 -1.67 7.37 -9.40
CA VAL A 134 -1.61 6.49 -8.22
C VAL A 134 -0.99 5.14 -8.55
N LYS A 135 -1.40 4.51 -9.66
CA LYS A 135 -0.82 3.22 -10.11
C LYS A 135 0.69 3.33 -10.31
N THR A 136 1.18 4.41 -10.91
CA THR A 136 2.62 4.65 -11.08
C THR A 136 3.35 4.65 -9.73
N VAL A 137 2.81 5.35 -8.73
CA VAL A 137 3.40 5.41 -7.39
C VAL A 137 3.35 4.06 -6.68
N VAL A 138 2.21 3.35 -6.76
CA VAL A 138 2.04 2.01 -6.17
C VAL A 138 3.03 1.02 -6.76
N GLU A 139 3.14 0.98 -8.09
CA GLU A 139 4.04 0.06 -8.78
C GLU A 139 5.52 0.38 -8.50
N ALA A 140 5.87 1.66 -8.42
CA ALA A 140 7.20 2.11 -8.02
C ALA A 140 7.52 1.71 -6.57
N ALA A 141 6.56 1.83 -5.65
CA ALA A 141 6.73 1.41 -4.27
C ALA A 141 6.93 -0.11 -4.15
N ILE A 142 6.15 -0.91 -4.89
CA ILE A 142 6.31 -2.36 -4.93
C ILE A 142 7.70 -2.74 -5.47
N LYS A 143 8.15 -2.14 -6.59
CA LYS A 143 9.48 -2.37 -7.16
C LYS A 143 10.61 -2.02 -6.19
N ASN A 144 10.44 -0.95 -5.42
CA ASN A 144 11.42 -0.52 -4.42
C ASN A 144 11.26 -1.20 -3.06
N ASP A 145 10.29 -2.10 -2.92
CA ASP A 145 10.00 -2.86 -1.69
C ASP A 145 9.75 -1.95 -0.47
N ILE A 146 9.04 -0.85 -0.69
CA ILE A 146 8.57 0.08 0.34
C ILE A 146 7.04 0.05 0.45
N TYR A 147 6.49 0.57 1.54
CA TYR A 147 5.05 0.73 1.70
C TYR A 147 4.52 1.91 0.89
N VAL A 148 3.23 1.85 0.55
CA VAL A 148 2.52 2.94 -0.12
C VAL A 148 1.14 3.14 0.48
N ILE A 149 0.83 4.39 0.83
CA ILE A 149 -0.52 4.80 1.22
C ILE A 149 -1.23 5.31 -0.05
N ILE A 150 -2.34 4.68 -0.39
CA ILE A 150 -3.27 5.16 -1.41
C ILE A 150 -4.30 6.02 -0.70
N ASP A 151 -4.20 7.33 -0.86
CA ASP A 151 -4.99 8.31 -0.14
C ASP A 151 -6.06 8.95 -1.02
N TRP A 152 -7.32 8.87 -0.58
CA TRP A 152 -8.43 9.67 -1.08
C TRP A 152 -8.35 11.06 -0.43
N HIS A 153 -7.54 11.93 -1.06
CA HIS A 153 -7.14 13.22 -0.51
C HIS A 153 -8.28 14.25 -0.61
N SER A 154 -9.21 14.18 0.32
CA SER A 154 -10.41 15.01 0.38
C SER A 154 -10.68 15.50 1.80
N HIS A 155 -11.21 16.73 1.92
CA HIS A 155 -11.72 17.27 3.17
C HIS A 155 -13.24 17.03 3.34
N SER A 156 -13.90 16.46 2.32
CA SER A 156 -15.33 16.17 2.32
C SER A 156 -15.65 14.81 1.68
N ALA A 157 -14.83 13.79 1.95
CA ALA A 157 -14.98 12.46 1.35
C ALA A 157 -16.36 11.83 1.66
N HIS A 158 -16.99 12.16 2.78
CA HIS A 158 -18.32 11.69 3.13
C HIS A 158 -19.42 12.13 2.12
N GLU A 159 -19.16 13.17 1.33
CA GLU A 159 -20.01 13.61 0.21
C GLU A 159 -19.66 12.84 -1.09
N GLN A 160 -18.56 12.09 -1.11
CA GLN A 160 -18.02 11.40 -2.29
C GLN A 160 -18.06 9.86 -2.14
N THR A 161 -18.92 9.31 -1.30
CA THR A 161 -18.93 7.88 -0.93
C THR A 161 -18.93 6.95 -2.14
N ASN A 162 -19.74 7.21 -3.15
CA ASN A 162 -19.79 6.33 -4.33
C ASN A 162 -18.53 6.41 -5.17
N SER A 163 -17.96 7.60 -5.35
CA SER A 163 -16.68 7.80 -6.06
C SER A 163 -15.54 7.11 -5.33
N ALA A 164 -15.45 7.26 -4.02
CA ALA A 164 -14.45 6.59 -3.20
C ALA A 164 -14.57 5.06 -3.25
N LYS A 165 -15.78 4.51 -3.17
CA LYS A 165 -16.03 3.06 -3.31
C LYS A 165 -15.61 2.54 -4.68
N GLU A 166 -15.89 3.26 -5.77
CA GLU A 166 -15.46 2.91 -7.11
C GLU A 166 -13.93 2.84 -7.19
N PHE A 167 -13.25 3.90 -6.78
CA PHE A 167 -11.80 4.00 -6.80
C PHE A 167 -11.12 2.92 -5.94
N PHE A 168 -11.52 2.78 -4.68
CA PHE A 168 -10.90 1.80 -3.78
C PHE A 168 -11.21 0.36 -4.16
N THR A 169 -12.37 0.08 -4.77
CA THR A 169 -12.66 -1.25 -5.32
C THR A 169 -11.67 -1.60 -6.43
N GLU A 170 -11.38 -0.65 -7.34
CA GLU A 170 -10.39 -0.86 -8.39
C GLU A 170 -9.00 -1.08 -7.80
N MET A 171 -8.56 -0.22 -6.89
CA MET A 171 -7.24 -0.31 -6.27
C MET A 171 -7.05 -1.59 -5.45
N ALA A 172 -8.04 -1.96 -4.64
CA ALA A 172 -7.99 -3.17 -3.83
C ALA A 172 -8.00 -4.44 -4.70
N LYS A 173 -8.78 -4.45 -5.78
CA LYS A 173 -8.81 -5.56 -6.73
C LYS A 173 -7.47 -5.73 -7.47
N GLN A 174 -6.81 -4.65 -7.82
CA GLN A 174 -5.55 -4.68 -8.57
C GLN A 174 -4.33 -4.91 -7.67
N TYR A 175 -4.29 -4.27 -6.50
CA TYR A 175 -3.09 -4.23 -5.65
C TYR A 175 -3.30 -4.76 -4.24
N GLY A 176 -4.51 -5.17 -3.86
CA GLY A 176 -4.82 -5.59 -2.51
C GLY A 176 -4.11 -6.87 -2.03
N GLN A 177 -3.44 -7.59 -2.93
CA GLN A 177 -2.61 -8.77 -2.62
C GLN A 177 -1.15 -8.41 -2.30
N TYR A 178 -0.74 -7.15 -2.46
CA TYR A 178 0.62 -6.72 -2.13
C TYR A 178 0.68 -6.17 -0.71
N ASP A 179 1.56 -6.71 0.10
CA ASP A 179 1.79 -6.27 1.49
C ASP A 179 2.26 -4.81 1.59
N ASN A 180 2.71 -4.24 0.47
CA ASN A 180 3.12 -2.84 0.33
C ASN A 180 1.97 -1.84 0.55
N VAL A 181 0.72 -2.23 0.23
CA VAL A 181 -0.40 -1.31 0.06
C VAL A 181 -1.13 -1.05 1.35
N ILE A 182 -1.38 0.22 1.62
CA ILE A 182 -2.20 0.75 2.72
C ILE A 182 -3.26 1.65 2.09
N PHE A 183 -4.50 1.58 2.56
CA PHE A 183 -5.60 2.39 2.05
C PHE A 183 -5.96 3.48 3.06
N GLU A 184 -5.88 4.75 2.68
CA GLU A 184 -6.34 5.87 3.50
C GLU A 184 -7.63 6.41 2.89
N VAL A 185 -8.74 6.11 3.56
CA VAL A 185 -10.07 6.31 2.97
C VAL A 185 -10.58 7.75 3.09
N TYR A 186 -10.00 8.57 3.97
CA TYR A 186 -10.38 9.95 4.16
C TYR A 186 -9.18 10.74 4.68
N ASN A 187 -8.67 11.70 3.89
CA ASN A 187 -7.50 12.49 4.26
C ASN A 187 -7.74 13.29 5.56
N GLU A 188 -8.59 14.31 5.50
CA GLU A 188 -8.79 15.23 6.63
C GLU A 188 -10.27 15.66 6.74
N PRO A 189 -11.09 14.92 7.48
CA PRO A 189 -12.43 15.38 7.83
C PRO A 189 -12.38 16.71 8.58
N GLN A 190 -13.12 17.68 8.10
CA GLN A 190 -13.20 18.99 8.74
C GLN A 190 -13.97 18.92 10.06
N GLN A 191 -14.61 20.01 10.47
CA GLN A 191 -15.42 20.06 11.70
C GLN A 191 -16.78 19.40 11.50
N ILE A 192 -16.79 18.08 11.36
CA ILE A 192 -17.98 17.24 11.21
C ILE A 192 -18.08 16.25 12.36
N GLN A 193 -19.23 15.62 12.52
CA GLN A 193 -19.41 14.59 13.56
C GLN A 193 -18.70 13.30 13.17
N TRP A 194 -18.07 12.64 14.15
CA TRP A 194 -17.45 11.33 13.95
C TRP A 194 -18.39 10.30 13.30
N SER A 195 -19.68 10.35 13.62
CA SER A 195 -20.68 9.47 13.01
C SER A 195 -20.77 9.58 11.49
N ALA A 196 -20.59 10.79 10.92
CA ALA A 196 -20.57 10.98 9.47
C ALA A 196 -19.32 10.33 8.85
N VAL A 197 -18.15 10.55 9.45
CA VAL A 197 -16.90 9.90 9.03
C VAL A 197 -17.02 8.38 9.12
N LYS A 198 -17.50 7.86 10.25
CA LYS A 198 -17.67 6.42 10.47
C LYS A 198 -18.60 5.77 9.45
N ASN A 199 -19.75 6.40 9.17
CA ASN A 199 -20.72 5.86 8.19
C ASN A 199 -20.09 5.75 6.80
N TYR A 200 -19.42 6.80 6.35
CA TYR A 200 -18.66 6.82 5.11
C TYR A 200 -17.57 5.71 5.10
N ALA A 201 -16.73 5.69 6.13
CA ALA A 201 -15.62 4.74 6.24
C ALA A 201 -16.10 3.29 6.22
N ASN A 202 -17.19 2.97 6.91
CA ASN A 202 -17.78 1.63 6.92
C ASN A 202 -18.13 1.13 5.51
N GLU A 203 -18.71 2.01 4.66
CA GLU A 203 -19.06 1.65 3.29
C GLU A 203 -17.82 1.42 2.41
N VAL A 204 -16.82 2.29 2.52
CA VAL A 204 -15.59 2.18 1.73
C VAL A 204 -14.75 1.00 2.18
N ILE A 205 -14.60 0.78 3.49
CA ILE A 205 -13.91 -0.40 4.06
C ILE A 205 -14.57 -1.69 3.57
N ALA A 206 -15.92 -1.77 3.60
CA ALA A 206 -16.62 -2.95 3.10
C ALA A 206 -16.34 -3.25 1.61
N ALA A 207 -16.14 -2.21 0.80
CA ALA A 207 -15.74 -2.38 -0.61
C ALA A 207 -14.29 -2.89 -0.75
N ILE A 208 -13.34 -2.34 0.03
CA ILE A 208 -11.94 -2.78 0.06
C ILE A 208 -11.85 -4.25 0.51
N ARG A 209 -12.59 -4.62 1.56
CA ARG A 209 -12.53 -5.96 2.19
C ARG A 209 -13.05 -7.11 1.32
N GLN A 210 -13.63 -6.80 0.17
CA GLN A 210 -13.94 -7.82 -0.85
C GLN A 210 -12.67 -8.36 -1.55
N TYR A 211 -11.56 -7.61 -1.50
CA TYR A 211 -10.35 -7.91 -2.28
C TYR A 211 -9.06 -7.85 -1.47
N SER A 212 -9.06 -7.24 -0.28
CA SER A 212 -7.83 -6.99 0.48
C SER A 212 -8.05 -7.02 1.99
N ASP A 213 -7.07 -7.58 2.70
CA ASP A 213 -6.97 -7.58 4.16
C ASP A 213 -5.97 -6.51 4.66
N ASN A 214 -5.38 -5.73 3.76
CA ASN A 214 -4.36 -4.73 4.07
C ASN A 214 -4.85 -3.65 5.04
N LEU A 215 -3.90 -3.00 5.70
CA LEU A 215 -4.16 -1.91 6.64
C LEU A 215 -5.00 -0.81 5.98
N VAL A 216 -6.06 -0.40 6.67
CA VAL A 216 -6.87 0.77 6.31
C VAL A 216 -6.64 1.88 7.33
N LEU A 217 -6.42 3.09 6.86
CA LEU A 217 -6.33 4.30 7.67
C LEU A 217 -7.63 5.08 7.54
N VAL A 218 -8.15 5.54 8.67
CA VAL A 218 -9.40 6.30 8.74
C VAL A 218 -9.14 7.65 9.39
N GLY A 219 -9.45 8.71 8.67
CA GLY A 219 -9.43 10.06 9.17
C GLY A 219 -10.43 10.30 10.30
N ASN A 220 -10.26 11.39 11.02
CA ASN A 220 -11.13 11.77 12.12
C ASN A 220 -11.39 13.29 12.14
N PRO A 221 -12.46 13.77 12.82
CA PRO A 221 -12.81 15.17 12.82
C PRO A 221 -11.71 16.13 13.21
N SER A 222 -11.83 17.38 12.79
CA SER A 222 -10.85 18.45 13.03
C SER A 222 -9.49 18.17 12.39
N TRP A 223 -9.51 17.81 11.09
CA TRP A 223 -8.31 17.60 10.27
C TRP A 223 -7.36 16.55 10.89
N ASP A 224 -7.91 15.40 11.27
CA ASP A 224 -7.19 14.27 11.86
C ASP A 224 -6.44 14.57 13.17
N GLN A 225 -6.92 15.56 13.91
CA GLN A 225 -6.32 15.96 15.18
C GLN A 225 -6.92 15.24 16.39
N ASN A 226 -7.94 14.38 16.20
CA ASN A 226 -8.62 13.75 17.33
C ASN A 226 -8.96 12.26 17.12
N PRO A 227 -7.98 11.37 16.98
CA PRO A 227 -8.23 9.94 16.85
C PRO A 227 -8.97 9.33 18.05
N SER A 228 -9.03 10.04 19.20
CA SER A 228 -9.78 9.58 20.36
C SER A 228 -11.30 9.63 20.21
N ASP A 229 -11.83 10.32 19.18
CA ASP A 229 -13.28 10.35 18.88
C ASP A 229 -13.81 8.95 18.49
N ALA A 230 -12.93 8.06 18.02
CA ALA A 230 -13.28 6.69 17.65
C ALA A 230 -13.44 5.76 18.87
N ILE A 231 -12.98 6.14 20.07
CA ILE A 231 -12.97 5.26 21.25
C ILE A 231 -14.40 4.82 21.60
N GLY A 232 -14.61 3.48 21.65
CA GLY A 232 -15.90 2.87 21.97
C GLY A 232 -16.94 2.99 20.86
N ASN A 233 -16.57 3.56 19.72
CA ASN A 233 -17.44 3.72 18.56
C ASN A 233 -16.63 3.57 17.25
N GLU A 234 -15.78 2.55 17.21
CA GLU A 234 -14.87 2.25 16.11
C GLU A 234 -15.63 1.96 14.82
N VAL A 235 -14.95 2.08 13.68
CA VAL A 235 -15.49 1.65 12.38
C VAL A 235 -15.69 0.15 12.34
N THR A 236 -16.57 -0.31 11.46
CA THR A 236 -16.80 -1.73 11.22
C THR A 236 -15.81 -2.25 10.19
N ASP A 237 -14.92 -3.14 10.60
CA ASP A 237 -13.96 -3.81 9.73
C ASP A 237 -13.97 -5.32 9.99
N SER A 238 -14.33 -6.11 8.98
CA SER A 238 -14.39 -7.58 9.07
C SER A 238 -13.01 -8.23 9.33
N LYS A 239 -11.91 -7.54 8.98
CA LYS A 239 -10.54 -8.00 9.17
C LYS A 239 -9.87 -7.42 10.41
N LYS A 240 -10.52 -6.44 11.05
CA LYS A 240 -9.99 -5.73 12.23
C LYS A 240 -8.57 -5.17 12.00
N ASN A 241 -8.28 -4.74 10.77
CA ASN A 241 -7.00 -4.16 10.38
C ASN A 241 -7.18 -2.70 9.97
N THR A 242 -7.69 -1.89 10.90
CA THR A 242 -7.92 -0.46 10.74
C THR A 242 -7.18 0.32 11.81
N ALA A 243 -6.44 1.35 11.41
CA ALA A 243 -5.82 2.35 12.28
C ALA A 243 -6.44 3.73 12.05
N TYR A 244 -6.30 4.61 13.03
CA TYR A 244 -6.82 5.97 13.00
C TYR A 244 -5.68 6.95 12.79
N THR A 245 -5.90 7.95 11.94
CA THR A 245 -4.86 8.91 11.60
C THR A 245 -4.66 9.95 12.69
N LEU A 246 -3.44 10.46 12.77
CA LEU A 246 -3.09 11.64 13.53
C LEU A 246 -2.28 12.55 12.63
N HIS A 247 -2.82 13.74 12.29
CA HIS A 247 -2.11 14.77 11.55
C HIS A 247 -1.64 15.88 12.47
N TYR A 248 -0.43 16.39 12.21
CA TYR A 248 0.09 17.54 12.92
C TYR A 248 1.05 18.35 12.05
N TYR A 249 1.16 19.63 12.39
CA TYR A 249 2.16 20.54 11.86
C TYR A 249 2.95 21.11 13.04
N ALA A 250 4.25 20.88 13.05
CA ALA A 250 5.06 21.02 14.25
C ALA A 250 5.06 22.43 14.87
N ASN A 251 4.91 23.48 14.05
CA ASN A 251 4.82 24.84 14.54
C ASN A 251 3.46 25.20 15.14
N SER A 252 2.39 24.48 14.77
CA SER A 252 1.00 24.81 15.14
C SER A 252 0.43 23.89 16.23
N HIS A 253 0.83 22.63 16.26
CA HIS A 253 0.24 21.60 17.09
C HIS A 253 1.18 21.14 18.20
N CYS A 254 0.63 20.56 19.28
CA CYS A 254 1.40 20.09 20.43
C CYS A 254 1.11 18.63 20.78
N TRP A 255 2.06 17.96 21.43
CA TRP A 255 1.79 16.66 22.06
C TRP A 255 1.82 16.74 23.60
N GLN A 256 2.60 17.69 24.14
CA GLN A 256 2.58 18.11 25.54
C GLN A 256 3.16 19.52 25.66
N GLY A 257 2.86 20.21 26.74
CA GLY A 257 3.42 21.54 27.01
C GLY A 257 2.51 22.69 26.59
N SER A 258 3.05 23.89 26.56
CA SER A 258 2.33 25.14 26.44
C SER A 258 2.52 25.83 25.08
N TYR A 259 2.75 25.09 24.01
CA TYR A 259 2.85 25.67 22.68
C TYR A 259 1.79 25.10 21.74
N GLY A 260 1.62 25.75 20.61
CA GLY A 260 0.54 25.42 19.68
C GLY A 260 -0.80 25.91 20.18
N TRP A 261 -1.86 25.26 19.76
CA TRP A 261 -3.25 25.68 20.06
C TRP A 261 -3.78 25.14 21.39
N GLY A 262 -2.95 24.41 22.13
CA GLY A 262 -3.32 23.81 23.42
C GLY A 262 -3.39 24.80 24.61
N ASP A 263 -3.01 26.06 24.44
CA ASP A 263 -3.05 27.12 25.47
C ASP A 263 -2.60 26.70 26.86
N GLY A 264 -1.56 25.83 26.93
CA GLY A 264 -1.08 25.25 28.17
C GLY A 264 -1.92 24.07 28.71
N ASN A 265 -3.02 23.72 28.03
CA ASN A 265 -3.83 22.55 28.37
C ASN A 265 -3.34 21.33 27.59
N ASN A 266 -2.66 20.41 28.26
CA ASN A 266 -2.18 19.17 27.65
C ASN A 266 -3.31 18.32 27.05
N ASP A 267 -4.51 18.37 27.59
CA ASP A 267 -5.66 17.60 27.08
C ASP A 267 -6.13 18.09 25.70
N ALA A 268 -5.83 19.32 25.35
CA ALA A 268 -6.13 19.90 24.04
C ALA A 268 -5.10 19.49 22.96
N CYS A 269 -3.91 19.06 23.36
CA CYS A 269 -2.84 18.69 22.44
C CYS A 269 -3.20 17.45 21.61
N GLU A 270 -2.90 17.50 20.31
CA GLU A 270 -3.17 16.43 19.35
C GLU A 270 -2.46 15.14 19.73
N GLY A 271 -1.21 15.23 20.19
CA GLY A 271 -0.45 14.07 20.65
C GLY A 271 -1.07 13.41 21.88
N THR A 272 -1.64 14.20 22.81
CA THR A 272 -2.37 13.65 23.98
C THR A 272 -3.62 12.88 23.54
N LYS A 273 -4.34 13.38 22.54
CA LYS A 273 -5.51 12.68 21.97
C LYS A 273 -5.07 11.38 21.27
N GLY A 274 -3.91 11.40 20.58
CA GLY A 274 -3.28 10.18 20.04
C GLY A 274 -2.93 9.18 21.14
N GLU A 275 -2.32 9.63 22.27
CA GLU A 275 -2.04 8.75 23.42
C GLU A 275 -3.33 8.18 24.05
N LYS A 276 -4.41 8.96 24.15
CA LYS A 276 -5.71 8.47 24.62
C LYS A 276 -6.24 7.36 23.74
N ALA A 277 -6.18 7.52 22.40
CA ALA A 277 -6.61 6.49 21.45
C ALA A 277 -5.78 5.21 21.62
N MET A 278 -4.45 5.33 21.65
CA MET A 278 -3.56 4.17 21.85
C MET A 278 -3.81 3.47 23.18
N ASN A 279 -3.98 4.21 24.28
CA ASN A 279 -4.28 3.65 25.60
C ASN A 279 -5.62 2.91 25.66
N ALA A 280 -6.58 3.30 24.82
CA ALA A 280 -7.83 2.58 24.62
C ALA A 280 -7.68 1.33 23.71
N GLY A 281 -6.50 1.11 23.14
CA GLY A 281 -6.18 -0.04 22.30
C GLY A 281 -6.42 0.18 20.81
N LEU A 282 -6.58 1.44 20.37
CA LEU A 282 -6.67 1.81 18.95
C LEU A 282 -5.27 2.02 18.40
N SER A 283 -4.97 1.45 17.23
CA SER A 283 -3.72 1.74 16.51
C SER A 283 -3.80 3.12 15.88
N VAL A 284 -2.72 3.90 16.00
CA VAL A 284 -2.61 5.26 15.46
C VAL A 284 -1.49 5.29 14.41
N PHE A 285 -1.71 6.06 13.34
CA PHE A 285 -0.76 6.26 12.25
C PHE A 285 -0.66 7.75 11.91
N ILE A 286 0.53 8.29 11.79
CA ILE A 286 0.76 9.67 11.36
C ILE A 286 0.89 9.67 9.84
N SER A 287 -0.26 9.62 9.12
CA SER A 287 -0.24 9.55 7.65
C SER A 287 0.17 10.86 7.00
N GLU A 288 0.07 11.98 7.73
CA GLU A 288 0.59 13.29 7.31
C GLU A 288 1.12 14.08 8.50
N TRP A 289 2.27 14.74 8.31
CA TRP A 289 2.77 15.75 9.23
C TRP A 289 3.66 16.77 8.52
N GLY A 290 3.63 18.02 8.97
CA GLY A 290 4.43 19.11 8.41
C GLY A 290 5.44 19.69 9.38
N THR A 291 6.58 20.14 8.88
CA THR A 291 7.64 20.76 9.67
C THR A 291 7.34 22.21 10.07
N GLY A 292 6.42 22.86 9.35
CA GLY A 292 6.05 24.28 9.49
C GLY A 292 4.69 24.47 10.19
N ASN A 293 3.97 25.48 9.74
CA ASN A 293 2.63 25.83 10.19
C ASN A 293 1.56 24.96 9.49
N SER A 294 0.35 24.91 10.07
CA SER A 294 -0.77 24.16 9.52
C SER A 294 -1.31 24.67 8.18
N ASP A 295 -0.92 25.89 7.76
CA ASP A 295 -1.20 26.44 6.43
C ASP A 295 -0.12 26.08 5.39
N GLY A 296 0.84 25.21 5.73
CA GLY A 296 2.00 24.85 4.90
C GLY A 296 3.15 25.83 4.97
N GLY A 297 2.95 27.03 5.54
CA GLY A 297 3.94 28.09 5.63
C GLY A 297 4.89 27.95 6.81
N GLY A 298 5.63 29.02 7.07
CA GLY A 298 6.54 29.15 8.22
C GLY A 298 7.87 28.41 8.05
N THR A 299 8.88 28.89 8.77
CA THR A 299 10.17 28.22 8.87
C THR A 299 10.07 27.12 9.94
N PRO A 300 10.60 25.91 9.71
CA PRO A 300 10.60 24.85 10.69
C PRO A 300 11.24 25.28 12.03
N ASP A 301 10.51 25.19 13.13
CA ASP A 301 11.06 25.31 14.47
C ASP A 301 11.73 23.99 14.86
N GLN A 302 13.04 24.00 15.00
CA GLN A 302 13.83 22.80 15.24
C GLN A 302 13.44 22.08 16.53
N SER A 303 13.17 22.81 17.61
CA SER A 303 12.85 22.21 18.93
C SER A 303 11.48 21.53 18.91
N ARG A 304 10.49 22.15 18.28
CA ARG A 304 9.14 21.56 18.14
C ARG A 304 9.17 20.34 17.24
N ASN A 305 9.87 20.40 16.13
CA ASN A 305 10.03 19.25 15.24
C ASN A 305 10.74 18.09 15.96
N GLN A 306 11.81 18.37 16.71
CA GLN A 306 12.51 17.35 17.49
C GLN A 306 11.59 16.74 18.55
N SER A 307 10.81 17.55 19.25
CA SER A 307 9.84 17.07 20.26
C SER A 307 8.79 16.12 19.67
N TRP A 308 8.26 16.42 18.48
CA TRP A 308 7.33 15.55 17.77
C TRP A 308 7.98 14.25 17.30
N GLN A 309 9.24 14.28 16.88
CA GLN A 309 9.97 13.05 16.53
C GLN A 309 10.23 12.18 17.77
N GLU A 310 10.51 12.77 18.91
CA GLU A 310 10.61 12.04 20.20
C GLU A 310 9.29 11.37 20.55
N TYR A 311 8.16 12.07 20.39
CA TYR A 311 6.82 11.50 20.53
C TYR A 311 6.59 10.30 19.60
N ALA A 312 6.83 10.48 18.29
CA ALA A 312 6.64 9.43 17.31
C ALA A 312 7.53 8.20 17.60
N ASN A 313 8.79 8.42 17.98
CA ASN A 313 9.73 7.35 18.31
C ASN A 313 9.38 6.63 19.61
N LYS A 314 8.95 7.37 20.66
CA LYS A 314 8.49 6.81 21.94
C LYS A 314 7.32 5.84 21.73
N HIS A 315 6.40 6.19 20.86
CA HIS A 315 5.20 5.41 20.58
C HIS A 315 5.32 4.53 19.34
N LYS A 316 6.47 4.51 18.68
CA LYS A 316 6.73 3.78 17.42
C LYS A 316 5.69 4.04 16.34
N LEU A 317 5.25 5.29 16.23
CA LEU A 317 4.28 5.70 15.23
C LEU A 317 4.95 5.83 13.87
N SER A 318 4.41 5.12 12.90
CA SER A 318 4.78 5.28 11.48
C SER A 318 4.30 6.62 10.96
N TRP A 319 5.05 7.21 9.99
CA TRP A 319 4.70 8.51 9.49
C TRP A 319 5.11 8.79 8.04
N ALA A 320 4.37 9.72 7.39
CA ALA A 320 4.71 10.31 6.10
C ALA A 320 4.76 11.84 6.23
N ASN A 321 5.86 12.46 5.82
CA ASN A 321 6.06 13.92 5.92
C ASN A 321 5.46 14.66 4.72
N TRP A 322 4.68 15.68 4.99
CA TRP A 322 4.19 16.63 4.01
C TRP A 322 5.22 17.75 3.79
N SER A 323 5.86 17.91 2.57
CA SER A 323 5.59 17.13 1.38
C SER A 323 6.78 17.01 0.44
N ALA A 324 6.81 15.96 -0.34
CA ALA A 324 7.72 15.82 -1.48
C ALA A 324 7.22 16.67 -2.65
N SER A 325 7.61 17.94 -2.67
CA SER A 325 7.23 18.92 -3.70
C SER A 325 8.24 20.06 -3.79
N MET A 326 8.16 20.84 -4.87
CA MET A 326 8.86 22.10 -5.07
C MET A 326 7.94 23.31 -4.89
N ILE A 327 6.77 23.11 -4.28
CA ILE A 327 5.81 24.18 -4.08
C ILE A 327 6.41 25.25 -3.16
N LYS A 328 5.97 26.50 -3.32
CA LYS A 328 6.49 27.60 -2.51
C LYS A 328 5.81 27.63 -1.13
N GLU A 329 6.14 26.64 -0.32
CA GLU A 329 5.68 26.50 1.07
C GLU A 329 6.84 26.17 2.00
N GLY A 330 6.70 26.48 3.30
CA GLY A 330 7.72 26.21 4.31
C GLY A 330 7.91 24.72 4.60
N THR A 331 6.88 23.91 4.34
CA THR A 331 6.88 22.46 4.51
C THR A 331 7.39 21.69 3.29
N ALA A 332 7.52 22.32 2.12
CA ALA A 332 8.04 21.68 0.93
C ALA A 332 9.49 21.18 1.15
N ALA A 333 9.73 19.91 0.82
CA ALA A 333 11.04 19.29 1.04
C ALA A 333 12.09 19.70 -0.01
N PHE A 334 11.67 20.09 -1.22
CA PHE A 334 12.59 20.31 -2.34
C PHE A 334 12.56 21.75 -2.83
N GLN A 335 13.74 22.23 -3.20
CA GLN A 335 13.91 23.55 -3.83
C GLN A 335 13.41 23.52 -5.27
N SER A 336 13.05 24.70 -5.78
CA SER A 336 12.84 24.92 -7.21
C SER A 336 14.10 24.51 -7.98
N GLY A 337 13.93 23.73 -9.04
CA GLY A 337 15.03 23.15 -9.81
C GLY A 337 15.42 21.74 -9.41
N SER A 338 14.79 21.15 -8.39
CA SER A 338 14.83 19.72 -8.18
C SER A 338 14.14 18.98 -9.34
N SER A 339 14.55 17.74 -9.56
CA SER A 339 13.91 16.86 -10.54
C SER A 339 13.75 15.46 -9.97
N LYS A 340 13.04 14.62 -10.68
CA LYS A 340 12.85 13.19 -10.33
C LYS A 340 14.15 12.42 -10.16
N THR A 341 15.28 12.91 -10.65
CA THR A 341 16.59 12.25 -10.55
C THR A 341 17.62 13.04 -9.72
N SER A 342 17.27 14.25 -9.26
CA SER A 342 18.20 15.12 -8.51
C SER A 342 17.45 15.99 -7.52
N LEU A 343 17.59 15.70 -6.22
CA LEU A 343 16.89 16.39 -5.15
C LEU A 343 17.78 17.50 -4.54
N GLN A 344 17.27 18.71 -4.52
CA GLN A 344 17.85 19.85 -3.80
C GLN A 344 16.95 20.18 -2.61
N TYR A 345 17.49 20.13 -1.41
CA TYR A 345 16.70 20.19 -0.19
C TYR A 345 16.50 21.61 0.32
N THR A 346 15.28 21.92 0.74
CA THR A 346 14.95 23.09 1.56
C THR A 346 15.43 22.89 3.01
N THR A 347 15.16 23.86 3.88
CA THR A 347 15.35 23.69 5.34
C THR A 347 14.50 22.55 5.87
N SER A 348 13.22 22.47 5.46
CA SER A 348 12.31 21.37 5.78
C SER A 348 12.86 20.02 5.30
N GLY A 349 13.24 19.95 4.01
CA GLY A 349 13.76 18.72 3.43
C GLY A 349 15.03 18.20 4.09
N ASN A 350 15.97 19.09 4.46
CA ASN A 350 17.19 18.73 5.19
C ASN A 350 16.87 18.18 6.59
N LEU A 351 15.91 18.78 7.28
CA LEU A 351 15.48 18.34 8.61
C LEU A 351 14.87 16.92 8.53
N VAL A 352 13.94 16.71 7.60
CA VAL A 352 13.28 15.41 7.39
C VAL A 352 14.27 14.35 6.93
N LYS A 353 15.17 14.65 6.00
CA LYS A 353 16.26 13.75 5.58
C LYS A 353 17.14 13.33 6.77
N GLY A 354 17.40 14.27 7.68
CA GLY A 354 18.10 13.98 8.94
C GLY A 354 17.39 12.91 9.76
N TYR A 355 16.08 13.01 9.94
CA TYR A 355 15.27 11.99 10.66
C TYR A 355 15.25 10.65 9.92
N LEU A 356 15.05 10.65 8.60
CA LEU A 356 15.04 9.45 7.77
C LEU A 356 16.41 8.75 7.71
N SER A 357 17.51 9.46 7.94
CA SER A 357 18.86 8.87 7.95
C SER A 357 19.05 7.81 9.04
N THR A 358 18.18 7.80 10.06
CA THR A 358 18.16 6.81 11.14
C THR A 358 17.35 5.55 10.80
N ASN A 359 16.68 5.50 9.65
CA ASN A 359 16.05 4.28 9.15
C ASN A 359 17.11 3.20 8.87
N PRO A 360 16.80 1.91 9.01
CA PRO A 360 17.69 0.84 8.57
C PRO A 360 18.14 1.04 7.12
N LYS A 361 19.42 0.78 6.86
CA LYS A 361 19.98 0.90 5.50
C LYS A 361 19.99 -0.44 4.75
N SER A 362 19.72 -1.51 5.44
CA SER A 362 19.61 -2.86 4.88
C SER A 362 18.51 -3.61 5.62
N TYR A 363 17.87 -4.51 4.91
CA TYR A 363 16.76 -5.32 5.39
C TYR A 363 17.05 -6.79 5.12
N THR A 364 16.52 -7.65 5.98
CA THR A 364 16.58 -9.11 5.79
C THR A 364 15.17 -9.59 5.46
N ALA A 365 15.03 -10.30 4.34
CA ALA A 365 13.72 -10.85 3.99
C ALA A 365 13.23 -11.78 5.10
N CYS A 366 11.96 -11.63 5.45
CA CYS A 366 11.28 -12.49 6.39
C CYS A 366 11.45 -13.94 5.98
N LYS A 367 11.95 -14.76 6.87
CA LYS A 367 11.85 -16.20 6.72
C LYS A 367 10.41 -16.56 7.06
N ALA A 368 9.61 -16.93 6.06
CA ALA A 368 8.38 -17.64 6.36
C ALA A 368 8.71 -18.73 7.37
N ASN A 369 7.98 -18.81 8.50
CA ASN A 369 8.21 -19.80 9.54
C ASN A 369 8.29 -21.20 8.91
N VAL A 370 9.51 -21.62 8.62
CA VAL A 370 9.80 -23.02 8.30
C VAL A 370 10.00 -23.67 9.67
N PRO A 371 9.15 -24.63 10.06
CA PRO A 371 9.42 -25.42 11.25
C PRO A 371 10.84 -26.01 11.10
N GLU A 372 11.72 -25.74 12.07
CA GLU A 372 13.01 -26.44 12.14
C GLU A 372 12.69 -27.92 12.38
N SER A 373 12.62 -28.69 11.34
CA SER A 373 12.87 -30.13 11.17
C SER A 373 12.00 -30.69 10.07
N SER A 374 12.50 -30.65 8.93
CA SER A 374 12.49 -31.64 7.85
C SER A 374 12.69 -30.92 6.53
N SER A 375 13.65 -31.38 5.77
CA SER A 375 14.00 -30.94 4.42
C SER A 375 12.82 -31.24 3.47
N SER A 376 11.82 -30.35 3.46
CA SER A 376 10.79 -30.33 2.43
C SER A 376 10.46 -28.89 2.10
N VAL A 377 10.75 -28.51 0.87
CA VAL A 377 10.42 -27.20 0.31
C VAL A 377 8.89 -27.05 0.28
N VAL A 378 8.37 -26.06 1.01
CA VAL A 378 6.93 -25.74 0.99
C VAL A 378 6.66 -24.82 -0.19
N ALA A 379 5.94 -25.31 -1.18
CA ALA A 379 5.37 -24.51 -2.24
C ALA A 379 4.20 -23.68 -1.66
N ILE A 380 4.25 -22.35 -1.82
CA ILE A 380 3.11 -21.49 -1.45
C ILE A 380 2.06 -21.62 -2.55
N PRO A 381 0.88 -22.15 -2.28
CA PRO A 381 -0.17 -22.26 -3.30
C PRO A 381 -0.80 -20.90 -3.55
N PHE A 382 -0.78 -20.48 -4.79
CA PHE A 382 -1.56 -19.35 -5.26
C PHE A 382 -2.99 -19.81 -5.50
N PHE A 383 -3.94 -19.44 -4.62
CA PHE A 383 -5.32 -19.91 -4.72
C PHE A 383 -6.07 -19.21 -5.87
N GLN A 384 -6.44 -19.96 -6.88
CA GLN A 384 -7.67 -19.74 -7.62
C GLN A 384 -8.59 -20.95 -7.40
N ASN A 385 -9.77 -20.67 -6.87
CA ASN A 385 -10.81 -21.66 -6.67
C ASN A 385 -11.23 -22.27 -7.99
N ASN A 386 -10.73 -23.46 -8.28
CA ASN A 386 -11.35 -24.46 -9.14
C ASN A 386 -10.79 -25.82 -8.74
N ASP A 387 -11.64 -26.66 -8.12
CA ASP A 387 -11.32 -27.94 -7.52
C ASP A 387 -10.92 -29.05 -8.51
N ARG A 388 -10.54 -28.73 -9.73
CA ARG A 388 -10.31 -29.73 -10.77
C ARG A 388 -8.90 -30.25 -10.89
N PHE A 389 -7.87 -29.49 -10.50
CA PHE A 389 -6.52 -30.00 -10.38
C PHE A 389 -5.64 -29.15 -9.46
N ASN A 390 -4.64 -29.78 -8.85
CA ASN A 390 -3.65 -29.17 -7.98
C ASN A 390 -2.24 -29.51 -8.44
N VAL A 391 -1.26 -28.62 -8.16
CA VAL A 391 0.15 -28.84 -8.49
C VAL A 391 0.97 -28.55 -7.24
N SER A 392 1.86 -29.47 -6.89
CA SER A 392 2.81 -29.32 -5.78
C SER A 392 4.20 -29.77 -6.20
N PHE A 393 5.21 -29.42 -5.40
CA PHE A 393 6.58 -29.87 -5.58
C PHE A 393 7.03 -30.63 -4.33
N ALA A 394 7.47 -31.87 -4.51
CA ALA A 394 7.98 -32.70 -3.43
C ALA A 394 9.04 -33.67 -3.97
N ASN A 395 10.09 -33.90 -3.19
CA ASN A 395 11.14 -34.89 -3.50
C ASN A 395 11.76 -34.74 -4.91
N GLY A 396 12.00 -33.50 -5.34
CA GLY A 396 12.59 -33.19 -6.65
C GLY A 396 11.68 -33.47 -7.85
N LYS A 397 10.35 -33.61 -7.64
CA LYS A 397 9.36 -33.84 -8.70
C LYS A 397 8.19 -32.88 -8.55
N LEU A 398 7.55 -32.51 -9.68
CA LEU A 398 6.24 -31.86 -9.65
C LEU A 398 5.15 -32.93 -9.56
N ALA A 399 4.30 -32.82 -8.56
CA ALA A 399 3.12 -33.66 -8.41
C ALA A 399 1.89 -32.91 -8.98
N LEU A 400 1.20 -33.54 -9.90
CA LEU A 400 -0.09 -33.06 -10.47
C LEU A 400 -1.20 -33.98 -9.98
N GLU A 401 -2.17 -33.41 -9.27
CA GLU A 401 -3.40 -34.08 -8.88
C GLU A 401 -4.57 -33.55 -9.71
N SER A 402 -5.25 -34.39 -10.47
CA SER A 402 -6.35 -33.99 -11.33
C SER A 402 -7.60 -34.82 -11.08
N THR A 403 -8.76 -34.19 -11.00
CA THR A 403 -10.06 -34.86 -10.88
C THR A 403 -10.66 -35.23 -12.24
N ALA A 404 -10.05 -34.76 -13.34
CA ALA A 404 -10.50 -35.05 -14.71
C ALA A 404 -9.32 -35.37 -15.63
N SER A 405 -9.52 -36.25 -16.60
CA SER A 405 -8.53 -36.49 -17.65
C SER A 405 -8.52 -35.33 -18.65
N GLY A 406 -7.35 -35.02 -19.22
CA GLY A 406 -7.22 -33.98 -20.23
C GLY A 406 -5.79 -33.70 -20.63
N THR A 407 -5.64 -33.06 -21.79
CA THR A 407 -4.35 -32.56 -22.26
C THR A 407 -3.84 -31.49 -21.30
N THR A 408 -2.66 -31.72 -20.76
CA THR A 408 -2.03 -30.83 -19.79
C THR A 408 -0.67 -30.37 -20.31
N LYS A 409 -0.49 -29.06 -20.37
CA LYS A 409 0.76 -28.40 -20.74
C LYS A 409 1.47 -27.93 -19.47
N ILE A 410 2.74 -28.30 -19.32
CA ILE A 410 3.60 -27.96 -18.20
C ILE A 410 4.79 -27.17 -18.75
N GLU A 411 4.97 -25.97 -18.24
CA GLU A 411 6.09 -25.09 -18.60
C GLU A 411 6.83 -24.68 -17.31
N VAL A 412 8.15 -24.80 -17.32
CA VAL A 412 9.01 -24.38 -16.20
C VAL A 412 9.93 -23.27 -16.68
N PHE A 413 9.92 -22.16 -15.96
CA PHE A 413 10.69 -20.96 -16.25
C PHE A 413 11.72 -20.71 -15.14
N ASP A 414 12.89 -20.18 -15.50
CA ASP A 414 13.80 -19.58 -14.52
C ASP A 414 13.31 -18.17 -14.08
N LEU A 415 14.02 -17.54 -13.15
CA LEU A 415 13.66 -16.20 -12.66
C LEU A 415 13.81 -15.08 -13.70
N LEU A 416 14.50 -15.35 -14.82
CA LEU A 416 14.63 -14.43 -15.96
C LEU A 416 13.51 -14.62 -17.00
N GLY A 417 12.59 -15.59 -16.76
CA GLY A 417 11.49 -15.89 -17.66
C GLY A 417 11.85 -16.82 -18.82
N HIS A 418 13.08 -17.37 -18.87
CA HIS A 418 13.45 -18.34 -19.90
C HIS A 418 12.80 -19.69 -19.61
N THR A 419 12.19 -20.30 -20.63
CA THR A 419 11.66 -21.67 -20.54
C THR A 419 12.80 -22.66 -20.38
N ARG A 420 12.83 -23.40 -19.28
CA ARG A 420 13.83 -24.42 -18.95
C ARG A 420 13.32 -25.82 -19.19
N MET A 421 12.01 -26.01 -19.11
CA MET A 421 11.35 -27.28 -19.43
C MET A 421 9.95 -27.01 -19.98
N GLN A 422 9.54 -27.79 -20.97
CA GLN A 422 8.18 -27.81 -21.49
C GLN A 422 7.78 -29.26 -21.76
N LYS A 423 6.58 -29.63 -21.28
CA LYS A 423 5.97 -30.93 -21.54
C LYS A 423 4.49 -30.75 -21.80
N GLU A 424 3.97 -31.48 -22.77
CA GLU A 424 2.54 -31.59 -23.04
C GLU A 424 2.18 -33.05 -23.14
N ASP A 425 1.16 -33.49 -22.39
CA ASP A 425 0.74 -34.90 -22.34
C ASP A 425 -0.74 -34.97 -21.94
N VAL A 426 -1.37 -36.12 -22.17
CA VAL A 426 -2.72 -36.41 -21.72
C VAL A 426 -2.64 -37.17 -20.41
N PHE A 427 -3.01 -36.50 -19.32
CA PHE A 427 -3.07 -37.12 -18.01
C PHE A 427 -4.49 -37.62 -17.69
N ALA A 428 -4.58 -38.84 -17.15
CA ALA A 428 -5.84 -39.35 -16.59
C ALA A 428 -6.20 -38.61 -15.30
N SER A 429 -7.39 -38.80 -14.77
CA SER A 429 -7.70 -38.37 -13.39
C SER A 429 -6.87 -39.17 -12.38
N GLY A 430 -6.37 -38.49 -11.35
CA GLY A 430 -5.48 -39.05 -10.33
C GLY A 430 -4.23 -38.24 -10.10
N SER A 431 -3.25 -38.84 -9.42
CA SER A 431 -1.96 -38.23 -9.08
C SER A 431 -0.89 -38.65 -10.07
N HIS A 432 -0.14 -37.67 -10.61
CA HIS A 432 0.93 -37.87 -11.59
C HIS A 432 2.20 -37.18 -11.13
N MET A 433 3.34 -37.87 -11.21
CA MET A 433 4.65 -37.31 -10.87
C MET A 433 5.40 -36.96 -12.15
N ILE A 434 5.83 -35.70 -12.26
CA ILE A 434 6.56 -35.18 -13.40
C ILE A 434 8.02 -35.03 -13.00
N ASP A 435 8.89 -35.71 -13.72
CA ASP A 435 10.32 -35.64 -13.49
C ASP A 435 10.88 -34.29 -14.00
N ILE A 436 11.59 -33.61 -13.13
CA ILE A 436 12.26 -32.34 -13.38
C ILE A 436 13.75 -32.40 -13.01
N SER A 437 14.30 -33.60 -12.87
CA SER A 437 15.70 -33.83 -12.46
C SER A 437 16.73 -33.26 -13.44
N THR A 438 16.30 -32.89 -14.63
CA THR A 438 17.17 -32.24 -15.66
C THR A 438 17.37 -30.74 -15.39
N LEU A 439 16.62 -30.15 -14.47
CA LEU A 439 16.79 -28.73 -14.14
C LEU A 439 18.01 -28.55 -13.23
N PRO A 440 18.92 -27.60 -13.55
CA PRO A 440 20.01 -27.21 -12.64
C PRO A 440 19.50 -26.75 -11.28
N ALA A 441 20.36 -26.74 -10.26
CA ALA A 441 20.03 -26.11 -8.98
C ALA A 441 19.65 -24.64 -9.21
N GLY A 442 18.51 -24.22 -8.64
CA GLY A 442 17.99 -22.86 -8.84
C GLY A 442 16.51 -22.74 -8.49
N ARG A 443 16.01 -21.50 -8.61
CA ARG A 443 14.59 -21.19 -8.37
C ARG A 443 13.83 -21.11 -9.69
N TYR A 444 12.63 -21.68 -9.70
CA TYR A 444 11.82 -21.85 -10.88
C TYR A 444 10.36 -21.53 -10.63
N LEU A 445 9.64 -21.21 -11.72
CA LEU A 445 8.18 -21.09 -11.78
C LEU A 445 7.66 -22.19 -12.71
N ALA A 446 6.83 -23.11 -12.20
CA ALA A 446 6.06 -24.03 -13.04
C ALA A 446 4.70 -23.42 -13.35
N ARG A 447 4.31 -23.46 -14.62
CA ARG A 447 2.96 -23.16 -15.09
C ARG A 447 2.36 -24.42 -15.71
N VAL A 448 1.25 -24.88 -15.12
CA VAL A 448 0.53 -26.07 -15.58
C VAL A 448 -0.85 -25.67 -16.05
N ARG A 449 -1.20 -26.05 -17.28
CA ARG A 449 -2.50 -25.76 -17.91
C ARG A 449 -3.18 -27.07 -18.30
N GLN A 450 -4.46 -27.21 -17.91
CA GLN A 450 -5.33 -28.28 -18.38
C GLN A 450 -6.67 -27.66 -18.85
N GLY A 451 -6.89 -27.62 -20.16
CA GLY A 451 -8.01 -26.88 -20.75
C GLY A 451 -7.96 -25.39 -20.42
N VAL A 452 -9.01 -24.86 -19.81
CA VAL A 452 -9.10 -23.47 -19.37
C VAL A 452 -8.48 -23.24 -17.98
N ASN A 453 -8.15 -24.30 -17.26
CA ASN A 453 -7.60 -24.19 -15.91
C ASN A 453 -6.08 -24.03 -15.95
N VAL A 454 -5.54 -23.11 -15.17
CA VAL A 454 -4.10 -22.86 -15.04
C VAL A 454 -3.71 -22.87 -13.57
N ARG A 455 -2.57 -23.50 -13.27
CA ARG A 455 -1.92 -23.44 -11.95
C ARG A 455 -0.48 -22.97 -12.12
N GLN A 456 0.00 -22.19 -11.17
CA GLN A 456 1.39 -21.76 -11.10
C GLN A 456 1.96 -22.16 -9.74
N LEU A 457 3.22 -22.58 -9.76
CA LEU A 457 3.93 -23.03 -8.57
C LEU A 457 5.37 -22.53 -8.64
N ARG A 458 5.85 -21.84 -7.61
CA ARG A 458 7.27 -21.53 -7.45
C ARG A 458 7.92 -22.64 -6.64
N PHE A 459 9.12 -23.07 -7.06
CA PHE A 459 9.87 -24.11 -6.38
C PHE A 459 11.37 -23.92 -6.55
N GLU A 460 12.15 -24.61 -5.74
CA GLU A 460 13.62 -24.58 -5.77
C GLU A 460 14.14 -25.99 -5.98
N VAL A 461 15.05 -26.15 -6.95
CA VAL A 461 15.85 -27.36 -7.17
C VAL A 461 17.18 -27.14 -6.48
N ARG A 462 17.61 -28.09 -5.65
CA ARG A 462 18.87 -28.06 -4.89
C ARG A 462 19.84 -29.09 -5.45
#